data_04fb3f0fcd7ce8efe6005e79128728b1
#
_entry.id   04fb3f0fcd7ce8efe6005e79128728b1
#
_cell.length_a   1.000
_cell.length_b   1.000
_cell.length_c   1.000
_cell.angle_alpha   90.00
_cell.angle_beta   90.00
_cell.angle_gamma   90.00
#
_symmetry.space_group_name_H-M   'P 1'
#
loop_
_entity.id
_entity.type
_entity.pdbx_description
1 polymer ?
#
loop_
_entity_poly.entity_id
_entity_poly.type
_entity_poly.pdbx_seq_one_letter_code
_entity_poly.pdbx_strand_id
1 'polypeptide(L)'
;MKIRHLSLAIAAMIALSSCAQTQFTALEQQQISISDPSLFEKSDAFTIDFSSGRDRDYSFPLPVGKAKVLPDYTVEIETARGDAVKSMFAGVVRLSKYVPSYGHVIVVRHGNGLETVYGNNAQNLVKSGDRVKAGQTIAIVGGENGRTFCRFAIMVSGSRINPSIIFSSESHQLRQQVVLFQKTANWKVNVSVMKEPVIEQPASIQWWCYPLPGAKVISPFGSRGGRRHTGVDLKTVNKDEIHAAFDGEVVFSGPFSGYGNLIRLRHDNGLETYYSHNSKNLVKVGEQVKAGQVIALTGQTGRASTPHLHFETRIGGQAVNPNRFFDHDTHTIRLEAFNKKRDGYVIKR
;
A
#
# COMPACT_ATOMS: atom_id res chain seq x y z
N MET A 1 12.51 24.72 -0.89
CA MET A 1 13.16 23.39 -1.13
C MET A 1 12.26 22.61 -2.07
N LYS A 2 12.68 22.34 -3.32
CA LYS A 2 11.83 21.61 -4.27
C LYS A 2 12.04 20.11 -4.08
N ILE A 3 11.08 19.45 -3.46
CA ILE A 3 11.05 17.99 -3.32
C ILE A 3 10.54 17.41 -4.64
N ARG A 4 11.31 16.55 -5.27
CA ARG A 4 10.85 15.80 -6.45
C ARG A 4 10.40 14.42 -6.03
N HIS A 5 9.16 14.09 -6.34
CA HIS A 5 8.64 12.74 -6.24
C HIS A 5 9.18 11.93 -7.42
N LEU A 6 10.01 10.94 -7.13
CA LEU A 6 10.37 9.93 -8.11
C LEU A 6 9.36 8.80 -7.96
N SER A 7 8.24 8.93 -8.66
CA SER A 7 7.25 7.85 -8.77
C SER A 7 7.92 6.67 -9.46
N LEU A 8 7.94 5.52 -8.81
CA LEU A 8 8.31 4.25 -9.41
C LEU A 8 7.18 3.81 -10.35
N ALA A 9 7.05 4.49 -11.49
CA ALA A 9 6.32 3.92 -12.60
C ALA A 9 7.17 2.75 -13.13
N ILE A 10 6.90 1.54 -12.67
CA ILE A 10 7.38 0.32 -13.30
C ILE A 10 6.56 0.17 -14.59
N ALA A 11 6.85 1.03 -15.55
CA ALA A 11 6.45 0.80 -16.93
C ALA A 11 7.34 -0.34 -17.45
N ALA A 12 6.73 -1.47 -17.75
CA ALA A 12 7.34 -2.50 -18.58
C ALA A 12 7.54 -1.91 -19.98
N MET A 13 8.63 -1.15 -20.17
CA MET A 13 9.12 -0.88 -21.51
C MET A 13 10.00 -2.05 -21.93
N ILE A 14 9.43 -2.94 -22.72
CA ILE A 14 10.19 -3.76 -23.67
C ILE A 14 10.62 -2.79 -24.76
N ALA A 15 11.73 -2.14 -24.58
CA ALA A 15 12.46 -1.49 -25.63
C ALA A 15 13.72 -2.32 -25.89
N LEU A 16 13.73 -3.04 -26.98
CA LEU A 16 14.93 -3.50 -27.65
C LEU A 16 15.74 -2.26 -28.03
N SER A 17 16.73 -1.92 -27.23
CA SER A 17 17.83 -1.05 -27.66
C SER A 17 19.09 -1.40 -26.91
N SER A 18 20.09 -1.76 -27.67
CA SER A 18 21.55 -1.79 -27.42
C SER A 18 21.98 -1.88 -25.97
N CYS A 19 22.64 -2.97 -25.68
CA CYS A 19 23.43 -3.29 -24.48
C CYS A 19 24.42 -2.16 -24.14
N ALA A 20 23.98 -1.11 -23.43
CA ALA A 20 24.85 -0.31 -22.63
C ALA A 20 25.04 -1.12 -21.34
N GLN A 21 26.09 -1.95 -21.28
CA GLN A 21 26.62 -2.49 -20.04
C GLN A 21 26.90 -1.29 -19.13
N THR A 22 26.18 -1.19 -18.03
CA THR A 22 26.51 -0.28 -16.94
C THR A 22 27.87 -0.74 -16.40
N GLN A 23 28.96 -0.21 -16.94
CA GLN A 23 30.28 -0.51 -16.46
C GLN A 23 30.50 0.23 -15.16
N PHE A 24 30.48 -0.49 -14.06
CA PHE A 24 30.98 0.02 -12.80
C PHE A 24 32.47 0.28 -12.87
N THR A 25 32.94 1.38 -12.29
CA THR A 25 34.36 1.68 -12.18
C THR A 25 35.10 0.62 -11.37
N ALA A 26 36.43 0.52 -11.56
CA ALA A 26 37.23 -0.41 -10.77
C ALA A 26 37.09 -0.19 -9.25
N LEU A 27 36.94 1.07 -8.81
CA LEU A 27 36.73 1.41 -7.41
C LEU A 27 35.38 0.90 -6.91
N GLU A 28 34.32 1.07 -7.69
CA GLU A 28 32.98 0.57 -7.35
C GLU A 28 32.93 -0.96 -7.24
N GLN A 29 33.77 -1.67 -7.98
CA GLN A 29 33.88 -3.13 -7.93
C GLN A 29 34.84 -3.62 -6.83
N GLN A 30 35.50 -2.72 -6.11
CA GLN A 30 36.46 -3.08 -5.05
C GLN A 30 35.93 -2.82 -3.64
N GLN A 31 35.09 -1.84 -3.45
CA GLN A 31 34.62 -1.41 -2.13
C GLN A 31 33.14 -1.72 -1.93
N ILE A 32 32.79 -2.24 -0.74
CA ILE A 32 31.39 -2.49 -0.37
C ILE A 32 30.67 -1.16 -0.20
N SER A 33 31.22 -0.26 0.61
CA SER A 33 30.66 1.07 0.86
C SER A 33 31.33 2.09 -0.06
N ILE A 34 30.58 2.63 -1.00
CA ILE A 34 31.05 3.68 -1.89
C ILE A 34 29.96 4.75 -2.04
N SER A 35 30.37 6.01 -1.98
CA SER A 35 29.47 7.14 -2.20
C SER A 35 29.04 7.18 -3.67
N ASP A 36 27.75 7.42 -3.90
CA ASP A 36 27.18 7.70 -5.21
C ASP A 36 26.68 9.15 -5.25
N PRO A 37 27.54 10.09 -5.67
CA PRO A 37 27.17 11.51 -5.71
C PRO A 37 26.02 11.81 -6.68
N SER A 38 25.84 10.99 -7.72
CA SER A 38 24.81 11.18 -8.73
C SER A 38 23.37 11.10 -8.17
N LEU A 39 23.16 10.36 -7.08
CA LEU A 39 21.86 10.27 -6.41
C LEU A 39 21.36 11.62 -5.90
N PHE A 40 22.27 12.51 -5.54
CA PHE A 40 21.97 13.81 -4.94
C PHE A 40 22.37 15.00 -5.83
N GLU A 41 22.71 14.75 -7.11
CA GLU A 41 23.15 15.80 -8.04
C GLU A 41 22.08 16.84 -8.33
N LYS A 42 20.81 16.40 -8.39
CA LYS A 42 19.66 17.26 -8.74
C LYS A 42 18.87 17.76 -7.53
N SER A 43 19.04 17.15 -6.39
CA SER A 43 18.32 17.49 -5.15
C SER A 43 19.01 16.85 -3.96
N ASP A 44 19.05 17.52 -2.81
CA ASP A 44 19.57 16.95 -1.55
C ASP A 44 18.66 15.88 -0.95
N ALA A 45 17.55 15.54 -1.61
CA ALA A 45 16.63 14.51 -1.15
C ALA A 45 15.89 13.83 -2.31
N PHE A 46 15.55 12.55 -2.11
CA PHE A 46 14.66 11.78 -2.99
C PHE A 46 13.75 10.88 -2.15
N THR A 47 12.67 10.38 -2.75
CA THR A 47 11.72 9.47 -2.11
C THR A 47 11.63 8.16 -2.87
N ILE A 48 11.40 7.07 -2.12
CA ILE A 48 11.02 5.77 -2.68
C ILE A 48 9.64 5.41 -2.13
N ASP A 49 8.70 5.16 -3.03
CA ASP A 49 7.37 4.68 -2.69
C ASP A 49 7.34 3.14 -2.72
N PHE A 50 7.27 2.55 -1.53
CA PHE A 50 7.12 1.10 -1.36
C PHE A 50 5.65 0.66 -1.27
N SER A 51 4.69 1.59 -1.24
CA SER A 51 3.26 1.27 -1.12
C SER A 51 2.67 0.72 -2.41
N SER A 52 3.26 1.05 -3.56
CA SER A 52 2.84 0.61 -4.89
C SER A 52 3.52 -0.67 -5.38
N GLY A 53 4.42 -1.26 -4.59
CA GLY A 53 5.18 -2.47 -4.93
C GLY A 53 4.28 -3.71 -5.01
N ARG A 54 4.48 -4.54 -6.05
CA ARG A 54 3.82 -5.85 -6.17
C ARG A 54 4.69 -6.93 -5.53
N ASP A 55 4.10 -8.03 -5.08
CA ASP A 55 4.83 -9.16 -4.46
C ASP A 55 6.01 -9.66 -5.30
N ARG A 56 5.91 -9.60 -6.63
CA ARG A 56 7.00 -9.99 -7.54
C ARG A 56 8.18 -9.01 -7.59
N ASP A 57 8.03 -7.82 -7.07
CA ASP A 57 9.03 -6.75 -7.12
C ASP A 57 9.93 -6.76 -5.85
N TYR A 58 9.61 -7.63 -4.89
CA TYR A 58 10.31 -7.80 -3.62
C TYR A 58 10.48 -9.28 -3.24
N SER A 59 11.56 -9.59 -2.56
CA SER A 59 11.79 -10.87 -1.89
C SER A 59 12.67 -10.65 -0.67
N PHE A 60 12.32 -11.25 0.46
CA PHE A 60 13.25 -11.28 1.59
C PHE A 60 14.46 -12.16 1.24
N PRO A 61 15.70 -11.78 1.66
CA PRO A 61 16.92 -12.50 1.25
C PRO A 61 16.95 -13.99 1.59
N LEU A 62 16.41 -14.36 2.74
CA LEU A 62 16.23 -15.75 3.20
C LEU A 62 14.83 -15.91 3.81
N PRO A 63 13.81 -16.23 3.00
CA PRO A 63 12.39 -16.19 3.45
C PRO A 63 12.08 -17.08 4.65
N VAL A 64 12.84 -18.16 4.85
CA VAL A 64 12.67 -19.10 5.97
C VAL A 64 13.60 -18.81 7.15
N GLY A 65 14.52 -17.85 7.02
CA GLY A 65 15.52 -17.53 8.04
C GLY A 65 14.94 -16.72 9.20
N LYS A 66 15.63 -16.73 10.34
CA LYS A 66 15.32 -15.84 11.48
C LYS A 66 16.19 -14.61 11.42
N ALA A 67 15.56 -13.44 11.27
CA ALA A 67 16.25 -12.16 11.11
C ALA A 67 16.43 -11.44 12.45
N LYS A 68 17.63 -10.90 12.68
CA LYS A 68 17.98 -10.05 13.83
C LYS A 68 18.70 -8.80 13.33
N VAL A 69 18.17 -7.63 13.63
CA VAL A 69 18.82 -6.35 13.32
C VAL A 69 19.85 -6.03 14.40
N LEU A 70 21.07 -5.74 13.97
CA LEU A 70 22.20 -5.35 14.83
C LEU A 70 22.27 -3.81 14.97
N PRO A 71 23.01 -3.29 15.99
CA PRO A 71 23.12 -1.85 16.23
C PRO A 71 23.73 -1.04 15.06
N ASP A 72 24.52 -1.69 14.20
CA ASP A 72 25.14 -1.09 13.00
C ASP A 72 24.26 -1.20 11.77
N TYR A 73 22.96 -1.55 11.94
CA TYR A 73 21.98 -1.78 10.89
C TYR A 73 22.26 -2.97 9.96
N THR A 74 23.20 -3.84 10.33
CA THR A 74 23.32 -5.16 9.70
C THR A 74 22.18 -6.06 10.16
N VAL A 75 21.65 -6.87 9.28
CA VAL A 75 20.66 -7.92 9.61
C VAL A 75 21.39 -9.26 9.52
N GLU A 76 21.52 -9.96 10.63
CA GLU A 76 21.87 -11.38 10.61
C GLU A 76 20.61 -12.18 10.35
N ILE A 77 20.64 -13.02 9.31
CA ILE A 77 19.52 -13.91 8.96
C ILE A 77 19.99 -15.34 9.13
N GLU A 78 19.68 -15.95 10.27
CA GLU A 78 20.06 -17.32 10.61
C GLU A 78 19.15 -18.33 9.90
N THR A 79 19.74 -19.38 9.32
CA THR A 79 19.02 -20.34 8.49
C THR A 79 19.77 -21.68 8.42
N ALA A 80 19.31 -22.61 7.57
CA ALA A 80 19.96 -23.89 7.36
C ALA A 80 21.13 -23.81 6.35
N ARG A 81 22.10 -24.69 6.50
CA ARG A 81 23.24 -24.81 5.57
C ARG A 81 22.76 -25.19 4.17
N GLY A 82 23.23 -24.48 3.16
CA GLY A 82 22.87 -24.72 1.76
C GLY A 82 21.67 -23.91 1.27
N ASP A 83 21.00 -23.16 2.13
CA ASP A 83 19.90 -22.30 1.72
C ASP A 83 20.33 -21.23 0.71
N ALA A 84 19.39 -20.92 -0.19
CA ALA A 84 19.59 -19.98 -1.26
C ALA A 84 19.35 -18.54 -0.80
N VAL A 85 20.37 -17.69 -0.93
CA VAL A 85 20.28 -16.25 -0.73
C VAL A 85 19.65 -15.61 -1.97
N LYS A 86 18.58 -14.83 -1.80
CA LYS A 86 17.81 -14.21 -2.87
C LYS A 86 18.04 -12.70 -2.93
N SER A 87 18.06 -12.16 -4.14
CA SER A 87 18.08 -10.70 -4.33
C SER A 87 16.78 -10.09 -3.84
N MET A 88 16.87 -9.05 -2.99
CA MET A 88 15.71 -8.37 -2.42
C MET A 88 14.88 -7.65 -3.49
N PHE A 89 15.52 -6.95 -4.39
CA PHE A 89 14.92 -6.23 -5.50
C PHE A 89 15.63 -6.55 -6.82
N ALA A 90 15.03 -6.17 -7.94
CA ALA A 90 15.70 -6.22 -9.23
C ALA A 90 16.84 -5.19 -9.29
N GLY A 91 17.96 -5.54 -9.92
CA GLY A 91 19.13 -4.65 -10.00
C GLY A 91 20.26 -5.19 -10.83
N VAL A 92 21.43 -4.57 -10.67
CA VAL A 92 22.69 -4.98 -11.29
C VAL A 92 23.71 -5.27 -10.20
N VAL A 93 24.38 -6.40 -10.29
CA VAL A 93 25.46 -6.79 -9.37
C VAL A 93 26.63 -5.85 -9.55
N ARG A 94 26.91 -5.01 -8.54
CA ARG A 94 28.03 -4.08 -8.56
C ARG A 94 29.33 -4.73 -8.12
N LEU A 95 29.26 -5.61 -7.12
CA LEU A 95 30.38 -6.31 -6.55
C LEU A 95 30.02 -7.76 -6.26
N SER A 96 30.90 -8.69 -6.60
CA SER A 96 30.79 -10.12 -6.25
C SER A 96 32.20 -10.68 -6.08
N LYS A 97 32.68 -10.80 -4.83
CA LYS A 97 34.00 -11.31 -4.51
C LYS A 97 34.15 -11.75 -3.05
N TYR A 98 35.30 -12.25 -2.69
CA TYR A 98 35.68 -12.49 -1.29
C TYR A 98 36.28 -11.21 -0.68
N VAL A 99 35.84 -10.88 0.53
CA VAL A 99 36.35 -9.78 1.38
C VAL A 99 36.58 -10.33 2.79
N PRO A 100 37.77 -10.24 3.39
CA PRO A 100 38.08 -10.92 4.66
C PRO A 100 37.08 -10.67 5.79
N SER A 101 36.56 -9.45 5.94
CA SER A 101 35.59 -9.08 6.98
C SER A 101 34.14 -9.43 6.67
N TYR A 102 33.84 -9.90 5.45
CA TYR A 102 32.47 -10.19 4.98
C TYR A 102 32.31 -11.61 4.41
N GLY A 103 33.42 -12.37 4.24
CA GLY A 103 33.41 -13.62 3.48
C GLY A 103 33.15 -13.37 1.98
N HIS A 104 32.54 -14.31 1.30
CA HIS A 104 32.02 -14.03 -0.04
C HIS A 104 30.86 -13.05 0.08
N VAL A 105 30.93 -11.96 -0.68
CA VAL A 105 29.96 -10.87 -0.60
C VAL A 105 29.49 -10.46 -1.98
N ILE A 106 28.20 -10.13 -2.06
CA ILE A 106 27.55 -9.54 -3.23
C ILE A 106 26.98 -8.18 -2.84
N VAL A 107 27.14 -7.18 -3.71
CA VAL A 107 26.43 -5.91 -3.64
C VAL A 107 25.62 -5.73 -4.90
N VAL A 108 24.31 -5.52 -4.76
CA VAL A 108 23.38 -5.26 -5.87
C VAL A 108 22.95 -3.81 -5.81
N ARG A 109 23.14 -3.05 -6.90
CA ARG A 109 22.62 -1.70 -7.08
C ARG A 109 21.25 -1.76 -7.75
N HIS A 110 20.30 -1.09 -7.16
CA HIS A 110 18.90 -1.05 -7.62
C HIS A 110 18.59 0.27 -8.33
N GLY A 111 17.66 0.25 -9.28
CA GLY A 111 17.27 1.43 -10.05
C GLY A 111 16.63 2.57 -9.25
N ASN A 112 16.28 2.31 -7.98
CA ASN A 112 15.73 3.29 -7.05
C ASN A 112 16.77 3.99 -6.16
N GLY A 113 18.07 3.75 -6.38
CA GLY A 113 19.16 4.36 -5.60
C GLY A 113 19.57 3.58 -4.35
N LEU A 114 18.92 2.47 -4.03
CA LEU A 114 19.35 1.58 -2.96
C LEU A 114 20.46 0.63 -3.45
N GLU A 115 21.30 0.21 -2.53
CA GLU A 115 22.17 -0.95 -2.67
C GLU A 115 21.87 -1.96 -1.56
N THR A 116 21.90 -3.24 -1.90
CA THR A 116 21.78 -4.33 -0.93
C THR A 116 23.06 -5.16 -0.90
N VAL A 117 23.50 -5.48 0.31
CA VAL A 117 24.72 -6.24 0.59
C VAL A 117 24.33 -7.60 1.15
N TYR A 118 24.94 -8.64 0.60
CA TYR A 118 24.75 -10.04 1.00
C TYR A 118 26.12 -10.65 1.29
N GLY A 119 26.49 -10.71 2.55
CA GLY A 119 27.77 -11.21 3.03
C GLY A 119 27.65 -12.55 3.76
N ASN A 120 28.82 -13.12 4.06
CA ASN A 120 28.96 -14.44 4.67
C ASN A 120 28.39 -15.57 3.81
N ASN A 121 28.48 -15.41 2.47
CA ASN A 121 28.08 -16.46 1.55
C ASN A 121 29.14 -17.58 1.51
N ALA A 122 28.70 -18.83 1.36
CA ALA A 122 29.62 -19.94 1.02
C ALA A 122 30.07 -19.85 -0.44
N GLN A 123 29.16 -19.42 -1.31
CA GLN A 123 29.41 -19.30 -2.73
C GLN A 123 28.54 -18.18 -3.33
N ASN A 124 29.14 -17.30 -4.12
CA ASN A 124 28.41 -16.37 -4.99
C ASN A 124 28.08 -17.07 -6.31
N LEU A 125 26.84 -16.96 -6.78
CA LEU A 125 26.35 -17.57 -8.02
C LEU A 125 26.23 -16.55 -9.16
N VAL A 126 26.50 -15.28 -8.89
CA VAL A 126 26.47 -14.18 -9.84
C VAL A 126 27.78 -13.40 -9.80
N LYS A 127 28.11 -12.71 -10.89
CA LYS A 127 29.32 -11.89 -11.04
C LYS A 127 28.95 -10.41 -11.24
N SER A 128 29.93 -9.53 -11.04
CA SER A 128 29.77 -8.09 -11.32
C SER A 128 29.33 -7.87 -12.77
N GLY A 129 28.31 -6.99 -12.95
CA GLY A 129 27.67 -6.72 -14.23
C GLY A 129 26.41 -7.54 -14.50
N ASP A 130 26.19 -8.64 -13.78
CA ASP A 130 24.98 -9.45 -13.99
C ASP A 130 23.71 -8.69 -13.56
N ARG A 131 22.65 -8.81 -14.35
CA ARG A 131 21.30 -8.32 -14.00
C ARG A 131 20.57 -9.39 -13.21
N VAL A 132 19.95 -9.01 -12.10
CA VAL A 132 19.20 -9.90 -11.24
C VAL A 132 17.76 -9.40 -11.07
N LYS A 133 16.83 -10.34 -10.87
CA LYS A 133 15.44 -10.05 -10.55
C LYS A 133 15.22 -10.17 -9.04
N ALA A 134 14.17 -9.52 -8.50
CA ALA A 134 13.71 -9.81 -7.14
C ALA A 134 13.43 -11.31 -7.00
N GLY A 135 13.83 -11.90 -5.88
CA GLY A 135 13.68 -13.34 -5.62
C GLY A 135 14.62 -14.28 -6.39
N GLN A 136 15.47 -13.76 -7.28
CA GLN A 136 16.47 -14.58 -7.94
C GLN A 136 17.52 -15.05 -6.94
N THR A 137 17.87 -16.34 -6.97
CA THR A 137 18.98 -16.88 -6.18
C THR A 137 20.31 -16.31 -6.69
N ILE A 138 21.07 -15.68 -5.80
CA ILE A 138 22.34 -15.01 -6.10
C ILE A 138 23.53 -15.62 -5.37
N ALA A 139 23.29 -16.33 -4.26
CA ALA A 139 24.33 -16.98 -3.50
C ALA A 139 23.79 -18.19 -2.73
N ILE A 140 24.69 -18.98 -2.18
CA ILE A 140 24.44 -20.00 -1.16
C ILE A 140 24.94 -19.46 0.17
N VAL A 141 24.11 -19.57 1.22
CA VAL A 141 24.45 -19.09 2.57
C VAL A 141 25.69 -19.81 3.11
N GLY A 142 26.55 -19.05 3.75
CA GLY A 142 27.74 -19.57 4.46
C GLY A 142 27.52 -19.72 5.94
N GLY A 143 28.62 -19.87 6.65
CA GLY A 143 28.61 -20.01 8.10
C GLY A 143 29.91 -19.53 8.72
N GLU A 144 29.83 -19.20 9.99
CA GLU A 144 30.97 -18.77 10.80
C GLU A 144 30.77 -19.27 12.24
N ASN A 145 31.83 -19.83 12.84
CA ASN A 145 31.79 -20.32 14.23
C ASN A 145 30.65 -21.32 14.51
N GLY A 146 30.39 -22.24 13.58
CA GLY A 146 29.33 -23.24 13.72
C GLY A 146 27.89 -22.75 13.48
N ARG A 147 27.71 -21.46 13.23
CA ARG A 147 26.41 -20.86 12.87
C ARG A 147 26.30 -20.65 11.36
N THR A 148 25.12 -20.85 10.81
CA THR A 148 24.80 -20.61 9.39
C THR A 148 23.92 -19.37 9.30
N PHE A 149 24.40 -18.29 8.67
CA PHE A 149 23.67 -17.04 8.55
C PHE A 149 24.18 -16.19 7.38
N CYS A 150 23.30 -15.35 6.85
CA CYS A 150 23.65 -14.29 5.92
C CYS A 150 23.78 -12.96 6.68
N ARG A 151 24.81 -12.18 6.37
CA ARG A 151 24.92 -10.76 6.78
C ARG A 151 24.33 -9.89 5.68
N PHE A 152 23.16 -9.34 5.96
CA PHE A 152 22.43 -8.49 5.03
C PHE A 152 22.45 -7.03 5.47
N ALA A 153 22.57 -6.10 4.53
CA ALA A 153 22.41 -4.67 4.81
C ALA A 153 21.80 -3.94 3.61
N ILE A 154 21.11 -2.83 3.89
CA ILE A 154 20.64 -1.89 2.88
C ILE A 154 21.47 -0.63 3.00
N MET A 155 21.92 -0.09 1.85
CA MET A 155 22.75 1.10 1.79
C MET A 155 22.18 2.13 0.82
N VAL A 156 22.50 3.38 1.07
CA VAL A 156 22.30 4.52 0.17
C VAL A 156 23.57 5.35 0.14
N SER A 157 24.14 5.55 -1.04
CA SER A 157 25.40 6.31 -1.22
C SER A 157 26.50 5.88 -0.24
N GLY A 158 26.67 4.57 -0.08
CA GLY A 158 27.69 3.96 0.80
C GLY A 158 27.36 3.94 2.29
N SER A 159 26.30 4.58 2.73
CA SER A 159 25.86 4.60 4.13
C SER A 159 24.81 3.53 4.38
N ARG A 160 25.00 2.71 5.44
CA ARG A 160 23.95 1.78 5.89
C ARG A 160 22.76 2.55 6.46
N ILE A 161 21.57 2.05 6.19
CA ILE A 161 20.32 2.61 6.70
C ILE A 161 19.63 1.60 7.60
N ASN A 162 18.77 2.08 8.50
CA ASN A 162 17.98 1.21 9.36
C ASN A 162 17.02 0.36 8.51
N PRO A 163 17.22 -0.96 8.43
CA PRO A 163 16.43 -1.83 7.57
C PRO A 163 14.97 -1.95 8.03
N SER A 164 14.69 -1.71 9.31
CA SER A 164 13.33 -1.74 9.87
C SER A 164 12.42 -0.66 9.30
N ILE A 165 12.97 0.34 8.60
CA ILE A 165 12.19 1.33 7.83
C ILE A 165 11.69 0.71 6.51
N ILE A 166 12.39 -0.27 5.96
CA ILE A 166 12.06 -0.86 4.64
C ILE A 166 11.21 -2.12 4.78
N PHE A 167 11.52 -2.98 5.76
CA PHE A 167 10.80 -4.24 5.97
C PHE A 167 10.64 -4.59 7.46
N SER A 168 9.76 -5.53 7.75
CA SER A 168 9.62 -6.15 9.07
C SER A 168 10.55 -7.37 9.16
N SER A 169 11.43 -7.40 10.18
CA SER A 169 12.29 -8.57 10.45
C SER A 169 11.51 -9.79 10.96
N GLU A 170 10.30 -9.62 11.46
CA GLU A 170 9.46 -10.69 11.97
C GLU A 170 8.62 -11.34 10.86
N SER A 171 7.91 -10.53 10.09
CA SER A 171 7.04 -11.01 9.02
C SER A 171 7.73 -11.14 7.67
N HIS A 172 8.95 -10.63 7.52
CA HIS A 172 9.72 -10.54 6.26
C HIS A 172 9.02 -9.73 5.16
N GLN A 173 7.98 -8.99 5.50
CA GLN A 173 7.20 -8.21 4.55
C GLN A 173 7.78 -6.81 4.35
N LEU A 174 7.71 -6.33 3.12
CA LEU A 174 8.00 -4.94 2.76
C LEU A 174 7.00 -4.00 3.45
N ARG A 175 7.47 -2.90 4.02
CA ARG A 175 6.58 -1.89 4.59
C ARG A 175 5.98 -1.03 3.49
N GLN A 176 4.65 -0.98 3.46
CA GLN A 176 3.85 -0.22 2.50
C GLN A 176 3.87 1.27 2.87
N GLN A 177 4.94 1.98 2.54
CA GLN A 177 5.12 3.39 2.91
C GLN A 177 6.06 4.13 1.96
N VAL A 178 6.00 5.45 1.97
CA VAL A 178 6.94 6.32 1.26
C VAL A 178 8.09 6.68 2.19
N VAL A 179 9.31 6.48 1.73
CA VAL A 179 10.53 6.75 2.51
C VAL A 179 11.30 7.91 1.87
N LEU A 180 11.65 8.91 2.67
CA LEU A 180 12.48 10.04 2.30
C LEU A 180 13.94 9.74 2.66
N PHE A 181 14.81 9.94 1.69
CA PHE A 181 16.26 9.89 1.81
C PHE A 181 16.81 11.30 1.62
N GLN A 182 17.47 11.83 2.64
CA GLN A 182 17.96 13.21 2.64
C GLN A 182 19.46 13.24 2.96
N LYS A 183 20.24 13.83 2.09
CA LYS A 183 21.66 14.08 2.30
C LYS A 183 21.84 15.12 3.41
N THR A 184 22.72 14.83 4.35
CA THR A 184 23.13 15.77 5.40
C THR A 184 24.44 16.48 5.03
N ALA A 185 24.78 17.54 5.76
CA ALA A 185 26.01 18.32 5.56
C ALA A 185 27.28 17.45 5.60
N ASN A 186 27.27 16.32 6.31
CA ASN A 186 28.39 15.39 6.44
C ASN A 186 28.34 14.22 5.45
N TRP A 187 27.61 14.33 4.34
CA TRP A 187 27.41 13.30 3.33
C TRP A 187 26.74 12.02 3.85
N LYS A 188 26.27 12.01 5.09
CA LYS A 188 25.41 10.94 5.62
C LYS A 188 24.01 11.08 5.05
N VAL A 189 23.32 9.98 4.93
CA VAL A 189 21.93 9.97 4.49
C VAL A 189 21.02 9.79 5.69
N ASN A 190 20.20 10.78 5.95
CA ASN A 190 19.09 10.68 6.91
C ASN A 190 17.91 9.99 6.21
N VAL A 191 17.34 8.98 6.85
CA VAL A 191 16.23 8.20 6.30
C VAL A 191 15.05 8.33 7.26
N SER A 192 13.95 8.82 6.74
CA SER A 192 12.72 8.95 7.48
C SER A 192 11.55 8.41 6.67
N VAL A 193 10.60 7.81 7.35
CA VAL A 193 9.31 7.57 6.72
C VAL A 193 8.75 8.95 6.43
N MET A 194 8.45 9.22 5.16
CA MET A 194 7.50 10.28 4.91
C MET A 194 6.21 9.79 5.56
N LYS A 195 6.03 10.19 6.80
CA LYS A 195 4.67 10.48 7.19
C LYS A 195 4.22 11.38 6.05
N GLU A 196 3.24 10.94 5.23
CA GLU A 196 2.49 11.92 4.44
C GLU A 196 2.44 13.14 5.33
N PRO A 197 2.79 14.37 4.81
CA PRO A 197 2.72 15.50 5.70
C PRO A 197 1.47 15.19 6.48
N VAL A 198 1.59 15.13 7.81
CA VAL A 198 0.44 15.37 8.62
C VAL A 198 0.13 16.83 8.28
N ILE A 199 -0.48 17.02 7.16
CA ILE A 199 -1.70 17.76 7.18
C ILE A 199 -2.33 17.05 8.33
N GLU A 200 -2.35 17.68 9.52
CA GLU A 200 -3.32 17.26 10.51
C GLU A 200 -4.54 16.96 9.68
N GLN A 201 -4.64 15.69 9.26
CA GLN A 201 -5.87 15.19 8.72
C GLN A 201 -6.68 15.26 9.99
N PRO A 202 -7.61 16.21 10.08
CA PRO A 202 -8.57 16.13 11.14
C PRO A 202 -9.08 14.71 11.04
N ALA A 203 -8.73 13.87 12.00
CA ALA A 203 -8.89 12.42 12.13
C ALA A 203 -9.25 11.79 10.79
N SER A 204 -8.28 11.24 10.05
CA SER A 204 -8.37 10.75 8.66
C SER A 204 -9.70 11.18 8.04
N ILE A 205 -9.72 12.14 7.12
CA ILE A 205 -10.95 12.40 6.37
C ILE A 205 -11.15 11.12 5.59
N GLN A 206 -11.75 10.15 6.27
CA GLN A 206 -12.32 8.98 5.65
C GLN A 206 -13.48 9.54 4.84
N TRP A 207 -13.18 10.02 3.63
CA TRP A 207 -14.13 10.68 2.76
C TRP A 207 -15.26 9.74 2.31
N TRP A 208 -15.14 8.45 2.67
CA TRP A 208 -16.14 7.41 2.46
C TRP A 208 -16.12 6.38 3.60
N CYS A 209 -17.24 5.70 3.79
CA CYS A 209 -17.37 4.54 4.65
C CYS A 209 -18.32 3.53 4.00
N TYR A 210 -18.06 2.23 4.17
CA TYR A 210 -19.07 1.24 3.77
C TYR A 210 -20.28 1.34 4.70
N PRO A 211 -21.51 1.44 4.15
CA PRO A 211 -22.67 1.83 4.95
C PRO A 211 -23.07 0.84 6.05
N LEU A 212 -22.71 -0.45 5.90
CA LEU A 212 -22.95 -1.50 6.88
C LEU A 212 -21.78 -2.49 6.88
N PRO A 213 -20.68 -2.22 7.62
CA PRO A 213 -19.51 -3.08 7.66
C PRO A 213 -19.85 -4.52 8.05
N GLY A 214 -19.23 -5.50 7.34
CA GLY A 214 -19.45 -6.93 7.59
C GLY A 214 -20.72 -7.53 7.00
N ALA A 215 -21.62 -6.73 6.42
CA ALA A 215 -22.86 -7.23 5.83
C ALA A 215 -22.64 -7.89 4.47
N LYS A 216 -23.46 -8.90 4.14
CA LYS A 216 -23.49 -9.57 2.83
C LYS A 216 -24.67 -9.09 2.00
N VAL A 217 -24.47 -8.98 0.69
CA VAL A 217 -25.58 -8.71 -0.24
C VAL A 217 -26.51 -9.93 -0.29
N ILE A 218 -27.77 -9.73 0.05
CA ILE A 218 -28.84 -10.74 -0.07
C ILE A 218 -29.74 -10.48 -1.28
N SER A 219 -29.68 -9.27 -1.84
CA SER A 219 -30.36 -8.95 -3.07
C SER A 219 -29.67 -7.81 -3.83
N PRO A 220 -29.21 -8.06 -5.06
CA PRO A 220 -28.55 -7.06 -5.87
C PRO A 220 -29.52 -6.04 -6.47
N PHE A 221 -28.96 -4.93 -6.96
CA PHE A 221 -29.66 -3.95 -7.79
C PHE A 221 -30.09 -4.59 -9.11
N GLY A 222 -31.26 -4.22 -9.63
CA GLY A 222 -31.71 -4.63 -10.94
C GLY A 222 -33.11 -5.23 -10.99
N SER A 223 -33.38 -6.11 -11.96
CA SER A 223 -34.71 -6.70 -12.16
C SER A 223 -35.00 -7.82 -11.16
N ARG A 224 -36.20 -7.81 -10.60
CA ARG A 224 -36.74 -8.84 -9.71
C ARG A 224 -38.15 -9.21 -10.16
N GLY A 225 -38.34 -10.31 -10.91
CA GLY A 225 -39.68 -10.82 -11.23
C GLY A 225 -40.66 -9.78 -11.75
N GLY A 226 -40.25 -8.91 -12.68
CA GLY A 226 -41.07 -7.83 -13.22
C GLY A 226 -41.07 -6.51 -12.44
N ARG A 227 -40.35 -6.43 -11.31
CA ARG A 227 -40.13 -5.18 -10.54
C ARG A 227 -38.67 -4.79 -10.57
N ARG A 228 -38.38 -3.48 -10.53
CA ARG A 228 -37.02 -2.94 -10.47
C ARG A 228 -36.62 -2.74 -9.01
N HIS A 229 -35.50 -3.35 -8.61
CA HIS A 229 -34.86 -3.12 -7.34
C HIS A 229 -33.87 -1.95 -7.47
N THR A 230 -34.08 -0.87 -6.75
CA THR A 230 -33.40 0.41 -6.91
C THR A 230 -32.14 0.56 -6.05
N GLY A 231 -31.81 -0.46 -5.27
CA GLY A 231 -30.62 -0.50 -4.40
C GLY A 231 -30.05 -1.89 -4.25
N VAL A 232 -29.25 -2.08 -3.22
CA VAL A 232 -28.81 -3.39 -2.73
C VAL A 232 -29.37 -3.62 -1.36
N ASP A 233 -29.76 -4.87 -1.06
CA ASP A 233 -30.18 -5.25 0.29
C ASP A 233 -28.99 -5.93 0.98
N LEU A 234 -28.56 -5.34 2.09
CA LEU A 234 -27.43 -5.77 2.89
C LEU A 234 -27.96 -6.49 4.14
N LYS A 235 -27.59 -7.78 4.28
CA LYS A 235 -28.04 -8.61 5.42
C LYS A 235 -27.39 -8.15 6.72
N THR A 236 -28.24 -8.06 7.74
CA THR A 236 -27.82 -7.63 9.07
C THR A 236 -28.71 -8.28 10.15
N VAL A 237 -28.43 -7.97 11.41
CA VAL A 237 -29.33 -8.17 12.53
C VAL A 237 -30.04 -6.87 12.88
N ASN A 238 -31.11 -6.95 13.68
CA ASN A 238 -31.86 -5.76 14.10
C ASN A 238 -30.98 -4.89 15.03
N LYS A 239 -30.98 -3.57 14.77
CA LYS A 239 -30.23 -2.54 15.53
C LYS A 239 -28.70 -2.49 15.28
N ASP A 240 -28.18 -3.08 14.22
CA ASP A 240 -26.81 -2.79 13.78
C ASP A 240 -26.67 -1.33 13.36
N GLU A 241 -25.51 -0.76 13.55
CA GLU A 241 -25.25 0.64 13.23
C GLU A 241 -25.10 0.83 11.71
N ILE A 242 -25.85 1.80 11.18
CA ILE A 242 -25.77 2.24 9.79
C ILE A 242 -24.93 3.51 9.75
N HIS A 243 -23.90 3.49 8.90
CA HIS A 243 -22.95 4.58 8.76
C HIS A 243 -23.21 5.41 7.50
N ALA A 244 -23.01 6.72 7.58
CA ALA A 244 -23.01 7.60 6.41
C ALA A 244 -21.88 7.20 5.45
N ALA A 245 -22.21 6.96 4.18
CA ALA A 245 -21.26 6.51 3.17
C ALA A 245 -20.24 7.59 2.78
N PHE A 246 -20.63 8.85 2.84
CA PHE A 246 -19.80 10.03 2.54
C PHE A 246 -20.20 11.19 3.45
N ASP A 247 -19.35 12.22 3.54
CA ASP A 247 -19.71 13.51 4.12
C ASP A 247 -20.94 14.08 3.37
N GLY A 248 -21.87 14.71 4.07
CA GLY A 248 -23.04 15.29 3.42
C GLY A 248 -24.07 15.86 4.36
N GLU A 249 -25.16 16.32 3.77
CA GLU A 249 -26.31 16.91 4.45
C GLU A 249 -27.49 15.93 4.48
N VAL A 250 -28.16 15.83 5.60
CA VAL A 250 -29.41 15.08 5.73
C VAL A 250 -30.54 15.85 5.05
N VAL A 251 -30.99 15.41 3.89
CA VAL A 251 -32.07 16.05 3.14
C VAL A 251 -33.45 15.42 3.42
N PHE A 252 -33.47 14.25 4.06
CA PHE A 252 -34.69 13.60 4.54
C PHE A 252 -34.38 12.66 5.71
N SER A 253 -35.22 12.65 6.73
CA SER A 253 -35.16 11.69 7.85
C SER A 253 -36.58 11.48 8.42
N GLY A 254 -37.17 10.31 8.14
CA GLY A 254 -38.54 9.98 8.61
C GLY A 254 -39.14 8.79 7.88
N PRO A 255 -40.46 8.50 8.18
CA PRO A 255 -41.18 7.45 7.49
C PRO A 255 -41.46 7.83 6.03
N PHE A 256 -41.24 6.88 5.12
CA PHE A 256 -41.53 7.05 3.70
C PHE A 256 -42.12 5.76 3.11
N SER A 257 -43.19 5.89 2.31
CA SER A 257 -43.93 4.75 1.80
C SER A 257 -43.05 3.69 1.14
N GLY A 258 -43.16 2.44 1.59
CA GLY A 258 -42.40 1.30 1.11
C GLY A 258 -41.00 1.18 1.71
N TYR A 259 -40.30 2.30 1.95
CA TYR A 259 -38.95 2.35 2.51
C TYR A 259 -38.95 2.22 4.06
N GLY A 260 -40.10 2.39 4.72
CA GLY A 260 -40.14 2.48 6.16
C GLY A 260 -39.44 3.75 6.66
N ASN A 261 -38.73 3.68 7.77
CA ASN A 261 -37.90 4.81 8.18
C ASN A 261 -36.70 4.94 7.24
N LEU A 262 -36.63 6.10 6.60
CA LEU A 262 -35.64 6.44 5.55
C LEU A 262 -34.79 7.61 6.01
N ILE A 263 -33.47 7.54 5.71
CA ILE A 263 -32.58 8.70 5.67
C ILE A 263 -32.14 8.88 4.23
N ARG A 264 -32.09 10.15 3.79
CA ARG A 264 -31.47 10.54 2.52
C ARG A 264 -30.37 11.56 2.80
N LEU A 265 -29.18 11.27 2.28
CA LEU A 265 -28.06 12.20 2.35
C LEU A 265 -27.76 12.74 0.96
N ARG A 266 -27.41 14.02 0.88
CA ARG A 266 -26.85 14.67 -0.31
C ARG A 266 -25.37 14.91 -0.05
N HIS A 267 -24.53 14.57 -1.01
CA HIS A 267 -23.07 14.64 -0.91
C HIS A 267 -22.48 15.62 -1.92
N ASP A 268 -21.40 16.28 -1.54
CA ASP A 268 -20.67 17.22 -2.41
C ASP A 268 -19.99 16.54 -3.61
N ASN A 269 -19.82 15.22 -3.53
CA ASN A 269 -19.30 14.40 -4.65
C ASN A 269 -20.32 14.18 -5.79
N GLY A 270 -21.56 14.69 -5.65
CA GLY A 270 -22.63 14.60 -6.64
C GLY A 270 -23.55 13.38 -6.50
N LEU A 271 -23.35 12.57 -5.45
CA LEU A 271 -24.26 11.46 -5.12
C LEU A 271 -25.33 11.88 -4.11
N GLU A 272 -26.44 11.16 -4.13
CA GLU A 272 -27.32 11.01 -2.99
C GLU A 272 -27.31 9.54 -2.55
N THR A 273 -27.36 9.29 -1.24
CA THR A 273 -27.47 7.94 -0.67
C THR A 273 -28.73 7.80 0.19
N TYR A 274 -29.39 6.64 0.08
CA TYR A 274 -30.61 6.32 0.78
C TYR A 274 -30.40 5.12 1.69
N TYR A 275 -30.87 5.23 2.92
CA TYR A 275 -30.73 4.22 3.98
C TYR A 275 -32.11 3.89 4.52
N SER A 276 -32.62 2.71 4.22
CA SER A 276 -34.03 2.35 4.42
C SER A 276 -34.19 1.16 5.35
N HIS A 277 -35.48 0.97 5.77
CA HIS A 277 -35.95 -0.06 6.69
C HIS A 277 -35.40 0.09 8.11
N ASN A 278 -34.92 1.31 8.45
CA ASN A 278 -34.31 1.61 9.74
C ASN A 278 -35.34 1.36 10.88
N SER A 279 -34.85 0.78 11.99
CA SER A 279 -35.65 0.74 13.24
C SER A 279 -35.70 2.12 13.88
N LYS A 280 -34.63 2.91 13.74
CA LYS A 280 -34.50 4.25 14.30
C LYS A 280 -33.58 5.11 13.46
N ASN A 281 -33.97 6.32 13.08
CA ASN A 281 -33.14 7.36 12.56
C ASN A 281 -32.51 8.14 13.71
N LEU A 282 -31.21 8.41 13.65
CA LEU A 282 -30.42 9.09 14.71
C LEU A 282 -30.07 10.54 14.34
N VAL A 283 -30.33 10.93 13.10
CA VAL A 283 -30.05 12.27 12.55
C VAL A 283 -31.30 12.93 12.00
N LYS A 284 -31.33 14.27 11.94
CA LYS A 284 -32.47 15.10 11.52
C LYS A 284 -32.12 15.84 10.23
N VAL A 285 -33.17 16.24 9.50
CA VAL A 285 -33.02 17.09 8.28
C VAL A 285 -32.24 18.35 8.59
N GLY A 286 -31.31 18.71 7.72
CA GLY A 286 -30.41 19.86 7.83
C GLY A 286 -29.11 19.57 8.60
N GLU A 287 -28.97 18.42 9.27
CA GLU A 287 -27.72 18.05 9.93
C GLU A 287 -26.63 17.72 8.91
N GLN A 288 -25.40 18.19 9.17
CA GLN A 288 -24.19 17.78 8.46
C GLN A 288 -23.64 16.51 9.11
N VAL A 289 -23.36 15.50 8.30
CA VAL A 289 -22.80 14.23 8.74
C VAL A 289 -21.43 13.98 8.11
N LYS A 290 -20.60 13.23 8.80
CA LYS A 290 -19.30 12.79 8.31
C LYS A 290 -19.35 11.34 7.85
N ALA A 291 -18.55 10.99 6.85
CA ALA A 291 -18.36 9.59 6.46
C ALA A 291 -17.99 8.74 7.69
N GLY A 292 -18.68 7.60 7.83
CA GLY A 292 -18.52 6.74 9.02
C GLY A 292 -19.31 7.16 10.26
N GLN A 293 -19.96 8.32 10.27
CA GLN A 293 -20.87 8.70 11.36
C GLN A 293 -22.06 7.75 11.40
N VAL A 294 -22.43 7.25 12.60
CA VAL A 294 -23.65 6.46 12.81
C VAL A 294 -24.87 7.35 12.62
N ILE A 295 -25.71 7.04 11.64
CA ILE A 295 -26.89 7.84 11.27
C ILE A 295 -28.22 7.16 11.57
N ALA A 296 -28.22 5.82 11.64
CA ALA A 296 -29.43 5.05 11.91
C ALA A 296 -29.09 3.70 12.53
N LEU A 297 -30.13 3.00 12.99
CA LEU A 297 -30.07 1.59 13.37
C LEU A 297 -30.88 0.76 12.39
N THR A 298 -30.36 -0.38 11.99
CA THR A 298 -31.03 -1.32 11.08
C THR A 298 -32.34 -1.85 11.70
N GLY A 299 -33.26 -2.19 10.84
CA GLY A 299 -34.56 -2.70 11.26
C GLY A 299 -35.31 -3.43 10.15
N GLN A 300 -36.62 -3.44 10.27
CA GLN A 300 -37.55 -4.16 9.38
C GLN A 300 -38.81 -3.30 9.11
N THR A 301 -38.65 -1.97 9.08
CA THR A 301 -39.80 -1.08 8.83
C THR A 301 -40.12 -1.02 7.32
N GLY A 302 -41.36 -0.61 7.00
CA GLY A 302 -41.84 -0.54 5.62
C GLY A 302 -42.13 -1.92 5.02
N ARG A 303 -41.63 -2.17 3.79
CA ARG A 303 -41.88 -3.43 3.06
C ARG A 303 -40.80 -4.49 3.28
N ALA A 304 -40.01 -4.40 4.34
CA ALA A 304 -39.01 -5.40 4.66
C ALA A 304 -39.64 -6.67 5.29
N SER A 305 -39.24 -7.85 4.79
CA SER A 305 -39.67 -9.14 5.35
C SER A 305 -38.71 -9.68 6.42
N THR A 306 -37.48 -9.21 6.43
CA THR A 306 -36.43 -9.56 7.40
C THR A 306 -35.60 -8.34 7.70
N PRO A 307 -34.84 -8.28 8.82
CA PRO A 307 -33.94 -7.17 9.08
C PRO A 307 -32.86 -7.09 8.00
N HIS A 308 -32.77 -5.94 7.33
CA HIS A 308 -31.73 -5.61 6.34
C HIS A 308 -31.66 -4.10 6.13
N LEU A 309 -30.52 -3.62 5.64
CA LEU A 309 -30.39 -2.29 5.09
C LEU A 309 -30.66 -2.34 3.59
N HIS A 310 -31.68 -1.64 3.11
CA HIS A 310 -31.82 -1.31 1.71
C HIS A 310 -31.05 -0.03 1.42
N PHE A 311 -29.94 -0.15 0.69
CA PHE A 311 -29.02 0.94 0.38
C PHE A 311 -29.09 1.31 -1.09
N GLU A 312 -29.33 2.61 -1.38
CA GLU A 312 -29.32 3.13 -2.75
C GLU A 312 -28.27 4.20 -2.93
N THR A 313 -27.72 4.27 -4.14
CA THR A 313 -26.99 5.42 -4.67
C THR A 313 -27.77 6.06 -5.80
N ARG A 314 -27.86 7.40 -5.83
CA ARG A 314 -28.57 8.14 -6.85
C ARG A 314 -27.75 9.29 -7.42
N ILE A 315 -27.99 9.61 -8.69
CA ILE A 315 -27.43 10.76 -9.41
C ILE A 315 -28.59 11.52 -10.02
N GLY A 316 -28.77 12.79 -9.67
CA GLY A 316 -29.89 13.59 -10.18
C GLY A 316 -31.26 12.95 -9.92
N GLY A 317 -31.44 12.31 -8.76
CA GLY A 317 -32.65 11.63 -8.34
C GLY A 317 -32.85 10.22 -8.95
N GLN A 318 -32.05 9.82 -9.94
CA GLN A 318 -32.17 8.49 -10.57
C GLN A 318 -31.32 7.46 -9.84
N ALA A 319 -31.87 6.28 -9.56
CA ALA A 319 -31.16 5.18 -8.94
C ALA A 319 -30.09 4.61 -9.87
N VAL A 320 -28.88 4.51 -9.36
CA VAL A 320 -27.70 3.95 -9.99
C VAL A 320 -27.24 2.72 -9.21
N ASN A 321 -26.73 1.71 -9.88
CA ASN A 321 -26.25 0.49 -9.24
C ASN A 321 -25.13 0.80 -8.22
N PRO A 322 -25.33 0.52 -6.92
CA PRO A 322 -24.31 0.75 -5.89
C PRO A 322 -22.98 0.05 -6.16
N ASN A 323 -22.98 -1.08 -6.88
CA ASN A 323 -21.75 -1.77 -7.29
C ASN A 323 -20.83 -0.90 -8.19
N ARG A 324 -21.34 0.19 -8.75
CA ARG A 324 -20.49 1.16 -9.46
C ARG A 324 -19.52 1.86 -8.52
N PHE A 325 -19.91 2.05 -7.27
CA PHE A 325 -19.17 2.85 -6.29
C PHE A 325 -18.53 1.99 -5.20
N PHE A 326 -19.13 0.85 -4.86
CA PHE A 326 -18.68 -0.04 -3.80
C PHE A 326 -18.47 -1.45 -4.30
N ASP A 327 -17.39 -2.06 -3.86
CA ASP A 327 -17.20 -3.50 -3.92
C ASP A 327 -17.85 -4.11 -2.65
N HIS A 328 -18.91 -4.86 -2.83
CA HIS A 328 -19.68 -5.41 -1.72
C HIS A 328 -19.08 -6.69 -1.12
N ASP A 329 -18.14 -7.33 -1.81
CA ASP A 329 -17.43 -8.52 -1.32
C ASP A 329 -16.28 -8.11 -0.39
N THR A 330 -15.55 -7.07 -0.78
CA THR A 330 -14.41 -6.54 -0.01
C THR A 330 -14.77 -5.36 0.90
N HIS A 331 -15.99 -4.82 0.79
CA HIS A 331 -16.47 -3.61 1.49
C HIS A 331 -15.59 -2.38 1.24
N THR A 332 -15.04 -2.27 0.05
CA THR A 332 -14.16 -1.17 -0.36
C THR A 332 -14.83 -0.26 -1.39
N ILE A 333 -14.32 0.97 -1.50
CA ILE A 333 -14.75 1.90 -2.54
C ILE A 333 -14.07 1.59 -3.87
N ARG A 334 -14.81 1.75 -4.97
CA ARG A 334 -14.27 1.68 -6.33
C ARG A 334 -13.78 3.05 -6.77
N LEU A 335 -12.50 3.34 -6.54
CA LEU A 335 -11.89 4.64 -6.85
C LEU A 335 -12.02 5.04 -8.33
N GLU A 336 -12.09 4.05 -9.22
CA GLU A 336 -12.29 4.27 -10.67
C GLU A 336 -13.62 4.97 -11.01
N ALA A 337 -14.60 4.96 -10.11
CA ALA A 337 -15.87 5.67 -10.28
C ALA A 337 -15.78 7.18 -9.95
N PHE A 338 -14.64 7.64 -9.44
CA PHE A 338 -14.45 9.00 -8.99
C PHE A 338 -13.27 9.69 -9.68
N ASN A 339 -13.35 11.01 -9.83
CA ASN A 339 -12.23 11.88 -10.19
C ASN A 339 -11.71 12.57 -8.94
N LYS A 340 -10.40 12.51 -8.72
CA LYS A 340 -9.75 13.28 -7.65
C LYS A 340 -9.73 14.74 -8.02
N LYS A 341 -10.19 15.63 -7.11
CA LYS A 341 -10.08 17.08 -7.18
C LYS A 341 -9.21 17.59 -6.04
N ARG A 342 -8.90 18.91 -6.05
CA ARG A 342 -8.09 19.55 -5.01
C ARG A 342 -8.66 19.31 -3.61
N ASP A 343 -9.97 19.38 -3.47
CA ASP A 343 -10.69 19.35 -2.18
C ASP A 343 -11.53 18.07 -2.00
N GLY A 344 -11.17 16.94 -2.66
CA GLY A 344 -11.88 15.68 -2.49
C GLY A 344 -12.06 14.86 -3.77
N TYR A 345 -13.13 14.08 -3.82
CA TYR A 345 -13.47 13.20 -4.92
C TYR A 345 -14.88 13.51 -5.45
N VAL A 346 -15.07 13.52 -6.76
CA VAL A 346 -16.38 13.66 -7.42
C VAL A 346 -16.62 12.49 -8.36
N ILE A 347 -17.89 12.11 -8.54
CA ILE A 347 -18.26 11.02 -9.45
C ILE A 347 -17.82 11.32 -10.90
N LYS A 348 -17.38 10.27 -11.58
CA LYS A 348 -17.23 10.33 -13.05
C LYS A 348 -18.62 10.28 -13.68
N ARG A 349 -18.92 11.24 -14.55
CA ARG A 349 -20.15 11.30 -15.34
C ARG A 349 -20.11 10.32 -16.51
#